data_94f0055d05799f37cd8bbd2f88364ea1
#
_entry.id   94f0055d05799f37cd8bbd2f88364ea1
#
_cell.length_a   1.000
_cell.length_b   1.000
_cell.length_c   1.000
_cell.angle_alpha   90.00
_cell.angle_beta   90.00
_cell.angle_gamma   90.00
#
_symmetry.space_group_name_H-M   'P 1'
#
loop_
_entity.id
_entity.type
_entity.pdbx_description
1 polymer ?
#
loop_
_entity_poly.entity_id
_entity_poly.type
_entity_poly.pdbx_seq_one_letter_code
_entity_poly.pdbx_strand_id
1 'polypeptide(L)'
;APAPEHRLWVTRCRFRLRDSMKTYVVGGAVRDELLNLPVQDRDWVVVGATPEEMLAAGFRPVGKDFPVFLHPQTQEEYALARTERKTAPGYAGFAFHAAPDVTLEEDLARRDLSINAIAKADDGALIDPYGGQADLAARVFRHVGPAFVEDPVRILRVARFAARFTEFTVAPETLALMGEMVASGEVDALVPERVWQEIARGLMAAQPSRMFAVLRECGALKRLLPELDRLWGVPQRAEYHPEIDTGVHVMMVVDTAAR
;
A
#
# COMPACT_ATOMS: atom_id res chain seq x y z
N ALA A 1 15.32 -7.34 49.79
CA ALA A 1 16.05 -6.51 48.85
C ALA A 1 15.37 -6.59 47.50
N PRO A 2 14.89 -5.51 46.87
CA PRO A 2 14.30 -5.55 45.54
C PRO A 2 15.39 -5.63 44.48
N ALA A 3 15.14 -6.41 43.43
CA ALA A 3 15.99 -6.57 42.27
C ALA A 3 16.13 -5.26 41.48
N PRO A 4 17.29 -4.98 40.85
CA PRO A 4 17.46 -3.74 40.10
C PRO A 4 16.70 -3.79 38.78
N GLU A 5 15.91 -2.75 38.56
CA GLU A 5 15.30 -2.46 37.28
C GLU A 5 16.37 -2.26 36.20
N HIS A 6 16.40 -3.16 35.22
CA HIS A 6 17.16 -2.98 33.99
C HIS A 6 16.53 -1.86 33.16
N ARG A 7 16.95 -0.62 33.42
CA ARG A 7 16.80 0.47 32.48
C ARG A 7 17.66 0.18 31.26
N LEU A 8 17.04 -0.37 30.23
CA LEU A 8 17.59 -0.39 28.87
C LEU A 8 17.77 1.05 28.42
N TRP A 9 18.94 1.59 28.59
CA TRP A 9 19.40 2.80 27.93
C TRP A 9 19.53 2.43 26.44
N VAL A 10 18.46 2.67 25.68
CA VAL A 10 18.56 2.77 24.22
C VAL A 10 19.33 4.06 23.95
N THR A 11 20.65 3.96 23.90
CA THR A 11 21.51 5.02 23.41
C THR A 11 21.16 5.20 21.94
N ARG A 12 20.25 6.17 21.66
CA ARG A 12 20.07 6.69 20.33
C ARG A 12 21.41 7.29 19.90
N CYS A 13 22.26 6.51 19.25
CA CYS A 13 23.33 7.03 18.43
C CYS A 13 22.65 7.91 17.37
N ARG A 14 22.57 9.22 17.60
CA ARG A 14 22.20 10.17 16.58
C ARG A 14 23.29 10.12 15.52
N PHE A 15 23.07 9.31 14.50
CA PHE A 15 23.75 9.48 13.23
C PHE A 15 23.49 10.92 12.82
N ARG A 16 24.56 11.75 12.75
CA ARG A 16 24.42 13.13 12.30
C ARG A 16 24.20 13.10 10.80
N LEU A 17 22.94 12.96 10.40
CA LEU A 17 22.50 13.43 9.11
C LEU A 17 22.78 14.95 9.10
N ARG A 18 23.22 15.50 7.97
CA ARG A 18 23.42 16.95 7.84
C ARG A 18 22.12 17.66 8.20
N ASP A 19 22.20 18.89 8.72
CA ASP A 19 21.03 19.69 9.14
C ASP A 19 19.97 19.90 8.03
N SER A 20 20.33 19.62 6.76
CA SER A 20 19.44 19.68 5.60
C SER A 20 18.63 18.43 5.35
N MET A 21 19.01 17.28 5.91
CA MET A 21 18.32 15.99 5.72
C MET A 21 17.22 15.82 6.75
N LYS A 22 16.01 15.56 6.28
CA LYS A 22 14.85 15.26 7.13
C LYS A 22 14.36 13.85 6.84
N THR A 23 14.03 13.12 7.90
CA THR A 23 13.51 11.76 7.82
C THR A 23 12.10 11.69 8.36
N TYR A 24 11.27 10.89 7.72
CA TYR A 24 9.88 10.70 8.09
C TYR A 24 9.50 9.23 7.98
N VAL A 25 8.84 8.70 9.01
CA VAL A 25 8.12 7.42 8.88
C VAL A 25 6.90 7.66 8.01
N VAL A 26 6.60 6.77 7.07
CA VAL A 26 5.52 6.97 6.11
C VAL A 26 4.68 5.71 5.88
N GLY A 27 3.51 5.90 5.29
CA GLY A 27 2.74 4.81 4.72
C GLY A 27 2.09 3.87 5.73
N GLY A 28 2.28 2.56 5.52
CA GLY A 28 1.64 1.52 6.30
C GLY A 28 1.89 1.59 7.81
N ALA A 29 3.10 1.96 8.21
CA ALA A 29 3.49 2.07 9.61
C ALA A 29 2.69 3.17 10.34
N VAL A 30 2.57 4.36 9.70
CA VAL A 30 1.81 5.48 10.29
C VAL A 30 0.32 5.16 10.35
N ARG A 31 -0.23 4.59 9.26
CA ARG A 31 -1.62 4.13 9.21
C ARG A 31 -1.92 3.11 10.31
N ASP A 32 -1.10 2.07 10.43
CA ASP A 32 -1.34 0.99 11.39
C ASP A 32 -1.19 1.50 12.84
N GLU A 33 -0.24 2.42 13.11
CA GLU A 33 -0.12 3.10 14.40
C GLU A 33 -1.39 3.91 14.74
N LEU A 34 -1.92 4.69 13.79
CA LEU A 34 -3.14 5.49 13.99
C LEU A 34 -4.40 4.62 14.19
N LEU A 35 -4.39 3.41 13.66
CA LEU A 35 -5.44 2.40 13.87
C LEU A 35 -5.22 1.56 15.14
N ASN A 36 -4.17 1.82 15.92
CA ASN A 36 -3.75 1.02 17.08
C ASN A 36 -3.48 -0.45 16.72
N LEU A 37 -2.98 -0.71 15.51
CA LEU A 37 -2.57 -2.02 15.04
C LEU A 37 -1.06 -2.22 15.24
N PRO A 38 -0.58 -3.47 15.37
CA PRO A 38 0.85 -3.75 15.42
C PRO A 38 1.57 -3.26 14.17
N VAL A 39 2.60 -2.44 14.36
CA VAL A 39 3.51 -2.00 13.29
C VAL A 39 4.60 -3.06 13.14
N GLN A 40 4.67 -3.71 11.98
CA GLN A 40 5.67 -4.74 11.68
C GLN A 40 6.92 -4.12 11.06
N ASP A 41 6.75 -3.37 9.97
CA ASP A 41 7.83 -2.75 9.22
C ASP A 41 7.64 -1.24 9.17
N ARG A 42 8.75 -0.51 9.16
CA ARG A 42 8.77 0.94 9.01
C ARG A 42 9.49 1.33 7.75
N ASP A 43 8.77 2.03 6.88
CA ASP A 43 9.32 2.69 5.71
C ASP A 43 9.66 4.12 6.05
N TRP A 44 10.86 4.55 5.69
CA TRP A 44 11.33 5.91 5.90
C TRP A 44 11.48 6.64 4.57
N VAL A 45 11.08 7.91 4.55
CA VAL A 45 11.39 8.83 3.45
C VAL A 45 12.43 9.83 3.92
N VAL A 46 13.46 10.03 3.08
CA VAL A 46 14.53 11.01 3.30
C VAL A 46 14.34 12.16 2.32
N VAL A 47 14.18 13.36 2.82
CA VAL A 47 14.06 14.59 2.04
C VAL A 47 15.34 15.39 2.17
N GLY A 48 15.80 16.01 1.08
CA GLY A 48 16.97 16.88 1.08
C GLY A 48 18.31 16.16 1.06
N ALA A 49 18.36 14.90 0.56
CA ALA A 49 19.57 14.09 0.46
C ALA A 49 19.81 13.56 -0.95
N THR A 50 21.08 13.30 -1.26
CA THR A 50 21.50 12.57 -2.46
C THR A 50 21.89 11.13 -2.13
N PRO A 51 21.94 10.22 -3.14
CA PRO A 51 22.44 8.87 -2.94
C PRO A 51 23.87 8.83 -2.35
N GLU A 52 24.73 9.73 -2.79
CA GLU A 52 26.12 9.83 -2.33
C GLU A 52 26.19 10.22 -0.85
N GLU A 53 25.32 11.11 -0.41
CA GLU A 53 25.22 11.52 0.99
C GLU A 53 24.71 10.36 1.87
N MET A 54 23.75 9.55 1.38
CA MET A 54 23.30 8.35 2.08
C MET A 54 24.42 7.32 2.23
N LEU A 55 25.19 7.08 1.16
CA LEU A 55 26.35 6.20 1.20
C LEU A 55 27.44 6.71 2.16
N ALA A 56 27.74 8.01 2.13
CA ALA A 56 28.70 8.63 3.04
C ALA A 56 28.25 8.56 4.51
N ALA A 57 26.95 8.54 4.77
CA ALA A 57 26.36 8.30 6.09
C ALA A 57 26.33 6.81 6.49
N GLY A 58 26.87 5.89 5.67
CA GLY A 58 26.99 4.47 5.97
C GLY A 58 25.74 3.63 5.63
N PHE A 59 24.75 4.21 4.97
CA PHE A 59 23.60 3.45 4.48
C PHE A 59 24.01 2.53 3.32
N ARG A 60 23.38 1.37 3.22
CA ARG A 60 23.66 0.38 2.18
C ARG A 60 22.57 0.38 1.11
N PRO A 61 22.86 0.61 -0.16
CA PRO A 61 21.88 0.62 -1.23
C PRO A 61 21.30 -0.79 -1.43
N VAL A 62 19.98 -0.87 -1.66
CA VAL A 62 19.25 -2.09 -2.02
C VAL A 62 18.34 -1.79 -3.20
N GLY A 63 18.26 -2.75 -4.13
CA GLY A 63 17.53 -2.57 -5.39
C GLY A 63 18.38 -1.97 -6.51
N LYS A 64 18.03 -2.34 -7.74
CA LYS A 64 18.76 -1.89 -8.94
C LYS A 64 18.21 -0.58 -9.51
N ASP A 65 16.92 -0.34 -9.31
CA ASP A 65 16.17 0.70 -10.01
C ASP A 65 15.71 1.85 -9.12
N PHE A 66 15.84 1.71 -7.78
CA PHE A 66 15.32 2.68 -6.82
C PHE A 66 16.35 3.09 -5.78
N PRO A 67 16.39 4.38 -5.41
CA PRO A 67 17.24 4.87 -4.34
C PRO A 67 16.68 4.50 -2.96
N VAL A 68 16.65 3.20 -2.65
CA VAL A 68 16.32 2.64 -1.33
C VAL A 68 17.59 2.17 -0.66
N PHE A 69 17.72 2.44 0.61
CA PHE A 69 18.88 2.16 1.42
C PHE A 69 18.47 1.47 2.72
N LEU A 70 19.29 0.53 3.19
CA LEU A 70 19.15 -0.05 4.51
C LEU A 70 19.95 0.75 5.53
N HIS A 71 19.31 1.07 6.64
CA HIS A 71 19.97 1.69 7.78
C HIS A 71 21.04 0.74 8.35
N PRO A 72 22.28 1.20 8.63
CA PRO A 72 23.39 0.32 8.98
C PRO A 72 23.18 -0.50 10.25
N GLN A 73 22.37 -0.02 11.18
CA GLN A 73 22.12 -0.68 12.46
C GLN A 73 20.75 -1.36 12.55
N THR A 74 19.68 -0.64 12.15
CA THR A 74 18.29 -1.15 12.30
C THR A 74 17.85 -2.02 11.13
N GLN A 75 18.54 -1.94 9.99
CA GLN A 75 18.18 -2.58 8.72
C GLN A 75 16.80 -2.16 8.17
N GLU A 76 16.22 -1.10 8.71
CA GLU A 76 15.00 -0.50 8.19
C GLU A 76 15.26 0.17 6.83
N GLU A 77 14.23 0.22 5.99
CA GLU A 77 14.32 0.77 4.64
C GLU A 77 14.13 2.28 4.62
N TYR A 78 15.10 2.98 4.03
CA TYR A 78 15.10 4.43 3.82
C TYR A 78 15.09 4.72 2.33
N ALA A 79 14.02 5.31 1.82
CA ALA A 79 13.91 5.73 0.44
C ALA A 79 14.12 7.24 0.33
N LEU A 80 14.88 7.70 -0.68
CA LEU A 80 14.92 9.12 -1.01
C LEU A 80 13.54 9.57 -1.51
N ALA A 81 13.12 10.77 -1.11
CA ALA A 81 11.92 11.40 -1.65
C ALA A 81 12.02 11.45 -3.18
N ARG A 82 10.95 11.06 -3.86
CA ARG A 82 10.94 10.96 -5.31
C ARG A 82 9.58 11.28 -5.91
N THR A 83 9.62 11.75 -7.15
CA THR A 83 8.47 11.76 -8.03
C THR A 83 8.56 10.58 -9.00
N GLU A 84 7.42 10.08 -9.42
CA GLU A 84 7.29 9.03 -10.41
C GLU A 84 6.55 9.59 -11.61
N ARG A 85 6.98 9.24 -12.81
CA ARG A 85 6.31 9.61 -14.05
C ARG A 85 6.23 8.41 -14.97
N LYS A 86 5.02 8.07 -15.39
CA LYS A 86 4.80 7.02 -16.39
C LYS A 86 5.31 7.50 -17.74
N THR A 87 6.21 6.75 -18.35
CA THR A 87 6.83 7.05 -19.66
C THR A 87 6.42 6.08 -20.76
N ALA A 88 5.90 4.88 -20.35
CA ALA A 88 5.40 3.86 -21.26
C ALA A 88 4.39 2.94 -20.54
N PRO A 89 3.57 2.14 -21.27
CA PRO A 89 2.74 1.10 -20.68
C PRO A 89 3.57 0.02 -19.98
N GLY A 90 3.04 -0.54 -18.88
CA GLY A 90 3.65 -1.66 -18.15
C GLY A 90 4.66 -1.25 -17.07
N TYR A 91 5.23 -2.26 -16.40
CA TYR A 91 6.10 -2.10 -15.23
C TYR A 91 7.41 -1.35 -15.52
N ALA A 92 8.00 -1.53 -16.70
CA ALA A 92 9.25 -0.86 -17.10
C ALA A 92 9.06 0.61 -17.55
N GLY A 93 7.82 1.10 -17.55
CA GLY A 93 7.46 2.42 -18.07
C GLY A 93 7.48 3.56 -17.04
N PHE A 94 8.27 3.46 -15.96
CA PHE A 94 8.38 4.53 -14.96
C PHE A 94 9.75 5.19 -15.02
N ALA A 95 9.76 6.52 -15.09
CA ALA A 95 10.94 7.32 -14.80
C ALA A 95 10.82 7.84 -13.36
N PHE A 96 11.85 7.56 -12.57
CA PHE A 96 11.96 8.03 -11.20
C PHE A 96 12.89 9.24 -11.17
N HIS A 97 12.43 10.29 -10.50
CA HIS A 97 13.26 11.45 -10.22
C HIS A 97 13.40 11.58 -8.71
N ALA A 98 14.58 11.25 -8.21
CA ALA A 98 14.96 11.44 -6.82
C ALA A 98 16.05 12.52 -6.78
N ALA A 99 15.73 13.67 -6.21
CA ALA A 99 16.64 14.79 -6.08
C ALA A 99 16.39 15.50 -4.74
N PRO A 100 17.37 16.23 -4.19
CA PRO A 100 17.21 16.90 -2.90
C PRO A 100 16.11 17.96 -2.85
N ASP A 101 15.65 18.44 -3.99
CA ASP A 101 14.57 19.42 -4.16
C ASP A 101 13.17 18.80 -4.16
N VAL A 102 13.06 17.45 -4.25
CA VAL A 102 11.77 16.77 -4.14
C VAL A 102 11.25 16.89 -2.71
N THR A 103 10.06 17.45 -2.59
CA THR A 103 9.40 17.69 -1.30
C THR A 103 8.74 16.42 -0.74
N LEU A 104 8.43 16.43 0.56
CA LEU A 104 7.67 15.36 1.18
C LEU A 104 6.27 15.24 0.57
N GLU A 105 5.61 16.36 0.30
CA GLU A 105 4.28 16.41 -0.29
C GLU A 105 4.25 15.77 -1.67
N GLU A 106 5.27 15.99 -2.50
CA GLU A 106 5.40 15.37 -3.83
C GLU A 106 5.60 13.85 -3.70
N ASP A 107 6.39 13.37 -2.75
CA ASP A 107 6.52 11.92 -2.49
C ASP A 107 5.19 11.31 -2.01
N LEU A 108 4.45 12.02 -1.15
CA LEU A 108 3.15 11.56 -0.67
C LEU A 108 2.09 11.58 -1.78
N ALA A 109 2.14 12.56 -2.71
CA ALA A 109 1.20 12.71 -3.82
C ALA A 109 1.15 11.50 -4.77
N ARG A 110 2.29 10.82 -4.96
CA ARG A 110 2.39 9.65 -5.84
C ARG A 110 1.87 8.35 -5.23
N ARG A 111 1.47 8.34 -3.96
CA ARG A 111 1.00 7.13 -3.25
C ARG A 111 -0.40 6.73 -3.71
N ASP A 112 -0.79 5.51 -3.36
CA ASP A 112 -2.06 4.92 -3.78
C ASP A 112 -3.26 5.54 -3.05
N LEU A 113 -3.27 5.50 -1.73
CA LEU A 113 -4.40 5.91 -0.90
C LEU A 113 -4.00 7.00 0.10
N SER A 114 -4.93 7.92 0.40
CA SER A 114 -4.76 8.98 1.40
C SER A 114 -4.29 8.44 2.75
N ILE A 115 -4.84 7.31 3.19
CA ILE A 115 -4.45 6.63 4.44
C ILE A 115 -3.01 6.11 4.45
N ASN A 116 -2.38 5.96 3.30
CA ASN A 116 -0.98 5.59 3.13
C ASN A 116 -0.08 6.79 2.78
N ALA A 117 -0.67 7.99 2.65
CA ALA A 117 0.01 9.24 2.33
C ALA A 117 0.13 10.18 3.54
N ILE A 118 0.27 9.58 4.72
CA ILE A 118 0.53 10.27 5.98
C ILE A 118 1.99 10.03 6.35
N ALA A 119 2.69 11.08 6.77
CA ALA A 119 4.04 11.02 7.27
C ALA A 119 4.09 11.41 8.75
N LYS A 120 5.08 10.87 9.47
CA LYS A 120 5.34 11.19 10.87
C LYS A 120 6.79 11.63 11.03
N ALA A 121 7.01 12.81 11.53
CA ALA A 121 8.33 13.35 11.82
C ALA A 121 8.92 12.75 13.11
N ASP A 122 10.21 12.96 13.34
CA ASP A 122 10.93 12.46 14.52
C ASP A 122 10.40 13.02 15.85
N ASP A 123 9.82 14.23 15.83
CA ASP A 123 9.18 14.85 17.00
C ASP A 123 7.75 14.33 17.24
N GLY A 124 7.26 13.44 16.38
CA GLY A 124 5.92 12.87 16.43
C GLY A 124 4.86 13.66 15.67
N ALA A 125 5.20 14.80 15.07
CA ALA A 125 4.25 15.58 14.26
C ALA A 125 3.79 14.80 13.04
N LEU A 126 2.47 14.81 12.79
CA LEU A 126 1.88 14.19 11.60
C LEU A 126 1.78 15.22 10.47
N ILE A 127 2.22 14.82 9.29
CA ILE A 127 2.10 15.58 8.04
C ILE A 127 1.13 14.84 7.14
N ASP A 128 -0.03 15.43 6.90
CA ASP A 128 -1.16 14.79 6.21
C ASP A 128 -1.78 15.76 5.20
N PRO A 129 -1.11 16.04 4.08
CA PRO A 129 -1.60 17.00 3.09
C PRO A 129 -2.81 16.50 2.31
N TYR A 130 -3.11 15.19 2.36
CA TYR A 130 -4.16 14.54 1.56
C TYR A 130 -5.34 14.03 2.38
N GLY A 131 -5.44 14.40 3.67
CA GLY A 131 -6.58 14.11 4.51
C GLY A 131 -6.71 12.63 4.91
N GLY A 132 -5.60 11.91 4.96
CA GLY A 132 -5.57 10.48 5.31
C GLY A 132 -6.11 10.20 6.71
N GLN A 133 -5.89 11.08 7.69
CA GLN A 133 -6.45 10.93 9.04
C GLN A 133 -7.98 11.00 9.04
N ALA A 134 -8.56 11.91 8.23
CA ALA A 134 -10.02 11.99 8.08
C ALA A 134 -10.58 10.74 7.43
N ASP A 135 -9.94 10.23 6.39
CA ASP A 135 -10.34 8.99 5.72
C ASP A 135 -10.16 7.75 6.61
N LEU A 136 -9.14 7.72 7.47
CA LEU A 136 -9.00 6.69 8.50
C LEU A 136 -10.15 6.71 9.51
N ALA A 137 -10.53 7.88 10.00
CA ALA A 137 -11.64 8.05 10.92
C ALA A 137 -12.97 7.67 10.27
N ALA A 138 -13.16 8.02 8.99
CA ALA A 138 -14.34 7.67 8.20
C ALA A 138 -14.33 6.21 7.68
N ARG A 139 -13.21 5.50 7.81
CA ARG A 139 -12.99 4.13 7.28
C ARG A 139 -13.20 4.06 5.76
N VAL A 140 -12.53 4.94 5.03
CA VAL A 140 -12.65 5.09 3.59
C VAL A 140 -11.31 4.88 2.89
N PHE A 141 -11.32 4.11 1.81
CA PHE A 141 -10.20 4.02 0.86
C PHE A 141 -10.41 5.07 -0.24
N ARG A 142 -9.68 6.15 -0.17
CA ARG A 142 -9.67 7.22 -1.15
C ARG A 142 -8.31 7.31 -1.82
N HIS A 143 -8.25 7.38 -3.15
CA HIS A 143 -7.02 7.62 -3.88
C HIS A 143 -6.47 9.03 -3.58
N VAL A 144 -5.15 9.16 -3.60
CA VAL A 144 -4.50 10.46 -3.27
C VAL A 144 -4.74 11.50 -4.34
N GLY A 145 -4.59 11.12 -5.60
CA GLY A 145 -4.70 12.05 -6.73
C GLY A 145 -4.46 11.40 -8.09
N PRO A 146 -4.18 12.22 -9.12
CA PRO A 146 -4.06 11.75 -10.52
C PRO A 146 -3.00 10.66 -10.73
N ALA A 147 -1.96 10.63 -9.91
CA ALA A 147 -0.91 9.60 -9.99
C ALA A 147 -1.46 8.17 -9.75
N PHE A 148 -2.67 8.02 -9.22
CA PHE A 148 -3.28 6.71 -8.99
C PHE A 148 -3.37 5.88 -10.28
N VAL A 149 -3.69 6.51 -11.42
CA VAL A 149 -3.85 5.82 -12.71
C VAL A 149 -2.54 5.33 -13.31
N GLU A 150 -1.40 5.79 -12.81
CA GLU A 150 -0.10 5.44 -13.39
C GLU A 150 0.26 3.97 -13.20
N ASP A 151 -0.20 3.34 -12.09
CA ASP A 151 0.07 1.92 -11.82
C ASP A 151 -1.23 1.14 -11.61
N PRO A 152 -1.68 0.34 -12.59
CA PRO A 152 -2.92 -0.44 -12.49
C PRO A 152 -2.93 -1.46 -11.35
N VAL A 153 -1.78 -1.86 -10.80
CA VAL A 153 -1.72 -2.75 -9.64
C VAL A 153 -2.37 -2.12 -8.39
N ARG A 154 -2.52 -0.79 -8.37
CA ARG A 154 -3.20 -0.09 -7.28
C ARG A 154 -4.65 -0.52 -7.11
N ILE A 155 -5.32 -0.94 -8.19
CA ILE A 155 -6.66 -1.57 -8.14
C ILE A 155 -6.63 -2.82 -7.25
N LEU A 156 -5.67 -3.71 -7.48
CA LEU A 156 -5.50 -4.93 -6.69
C LEU A 156 -5.10 -4.62 -5.24
N ARG A 157 -4.28 -3.58 -5.03
CA ARG A 157 -3.90 -3.13 -3.68
C ARG A 157 -5.11 -2.63 -2.88
N VAL A 158 -5.99 -1.80 -3.49
CA VAL A 158 -7.24 -1.35 -2.86
C VAL A 158 -8.12 -2.55 -2.51
N ALA A 159 -8.30 -3.48 -3.44
CA ALA A 159 -9.08 -4.69 -3.22
C ALA A 159 -8.52 -5.55 -2.07
N ARG A 160 -7.18 -5.73 -2.01
CA ARG A 160 -6.51 -6.42 -0.91
C ARG A 160 -6.69 -5.70 0.43
N PHE A 161 -6.61 -4.37 0.44
CA PHE A 161 -6.89 -3.61 1.66
C PHE A 161 -8.32 -3.79 2.14
N ALA A 162 -9.29 -3.90 1.23
CA ALA A 162 -10.68 -4.21 1.60
C ALA A 162 -10.81 -5.57 2.29
N ALA A 163 -10.02 -6.58 1.89
CA ALA A 163 -9.97 -7.88 2.57
C ALA A 163 -9.33 -7.80 3.96
N ARG A 164 -8.35 -6.90 4.16
CA ARG A 164 -7.66 -6.72 5.45
C ARG A 164 -8.45 -5.86 6.42
N PHE A 165 -8.99 -4.74 5.96
CA PHE A 165 -9.72 -3.75 6.76
C PHE A 165 -11.22 -3.88 6.46
N THR A 166 -11.85 -4.84 7.10
CA THR A 166 -13.22 -5.29 6.75
C THR A 166 -14.30 -4.23 6.97
N GLU A 167 -14.02 -3.20 7.76
CA GLU A 167 -14.96 -2.12 8.04
C GLU A 167 -14.79 -0.90 7.12
N PHE A 168 -13.76 -0.93 6.24
CA PHE A 168 -13.52 0.15 5.30
C PHE A 168 -14.31 -0.04 4.01
N THR A 169 -14.70 1.06 3.38
CA THR A 169 -15.37 1.10 2.07
C THR A 169 -14.51 1.86 1.07
N VAL A 170 -14.66 1.55 -0.22
CA VAL A 170 -14.00 2.32 -1.28
C VAL A 170 -14.82 3.57 -1.57
N ALA A 171 -14.17 4.73 -1.62
CA ALA A 171 -14.84 5.99 -1.99
C ALA A 171 -15.44 5.87 -3.40
N PRO A 172 -16.66 6.38 -3.63
CA PRO A 172 -17.33 6.27 -4.93
C PRO A 172 -16.49 6.79 -6.09
N GLU A 173 -15.79 7.90 -5.91
CA GLU A 173 -14.89 8.49 -6.91
C GLU A 173 -13.65 7.62 -7.16
N THR A 174 -13.16 6.90 -6.17
CA THR A 174 -12.05 5.96 -6.33
C THR A 174 -12.51 4.71 -7.08
N LEU A 175 -13.69 4.21 -6.75
CA LEU A 175 -14.29 3.07 -7.45
C LEU A 175 -14.57 3.40 -8.92
N ALA A 176 -15.10 4.58 -9.20
CA ALA A 176 -15.34 5.07 -10.56
C ALA A 176 -14.01 5.16 -11.35
N LEU A 177 -12.98 5.75 -10.76
CA LEU A 177 -11.64 5.84 -11.36
C LEU A 177 -11.05 4.45 -11.65
N MET A 178 -11.18 3.50 -10.73
CA MET A 178 -10.77 2.11 -10.95
C MET A 178 -11.50 1.48 -12.13
N GLY A 179 -12.81 1.72 -12.26
CA GLY A 179 -13.62 1.27 -13.40
C GLY A 179 -13.15 1.85 -14.74
N GLU A 180 -12.80 3.14 -14.77
CA GLU A 180 -12.23 3.80 -15.95
C GLU A 180 -10.89 3.18 -16.36
N MET A 181 -10.00 2.91 -15.39
CA MET A 181 -8.72 2.23 -15.63
C MET A 181 -8.91 0.82 -16.19
N VAL A 182 -9.92 0.09 -15.71
CA VAL A 182 -10.28 -1.23 -16.26
C VAL A 182 -10.79 -1.10 -17.69
N ALA A 183 -11.68 -0.14 -17.94
CA ALA A 183 -12.27 0.08 -19.27
C ALA A 183 -11.22 0.51 -20.31
N SER A 184 -10.19 1.27 -19.91
CA SER A 184 -9.09 1.67 -20.80
C SER A 184 -8.14 0.50 -21.17
N GLY A 185 -8.27 -0.67 -20.50
CA GLY A 185 -7.43 -1.85 -20.75
C GLY A 185 -6.08 -1.83 -20.02
N GLU A 186 -5.83 -0.88 -19.15
CA GLU A 186 -4.57 -0.77 -18.39
C GLU A 186 -4.28 -2.03 -17.55
N VAL A 187 -5.32 -2.70 -17.05
CA VAL A 187 -5.17 -3.93 -16.25
C VAL A 187 -4.65 -5.12 -17.06
N ASP A 188 -4.83 -5.12 -18.40
CA ASP A 188 -4.38 -6.21 -19.27
C ASP A 188 -2.85 -6.23 -19.42
N ALA A 189 -2.19 -5.12 -19.15
CA ALA A 189 -0.73 -4.98 -19.17
C ALA A 189 -0.06 -5.37 -17.83
N LEU A 190 -0.83 -5.80 -16.83
CA LEU A 190 -0.29 -6.21 -15.55
C LEU A 190 0.52 -7.50 -15.67
N VAL A 191 1.70 -7.49 -15.04
CA VAL A 191 2.57 -8.65 -14.95
C VAL A 191 1.94 -9.69 -14.01
N PRO A 192 1.78 -10.95 -14.43
CA PRO A 192 1.10 -11.99 -13.64
C PRO A 192 1.65 -12.16 -12.22
N GLU A 193 2.95 -12.02 -12.05
CA GLU A 193 3.61 -12.12 -10.74
C GLU A 193 3.14 -11.05 -9.77
N ARG A 194 2.96 -9.80 -10.25
CA ARG A 194 2.43 -8.70 -9.43
C ARG A 194 0.95 -8.93 -9.08
N VAL A 195 0.17 -9.41 -10.04
CA VAL A 195 -1.24 -9.79 -9.81
C VAL A 195 -1.33 -10.86 -8.74
N TRP A 196 -0.53 -11.93 -8.88
CA TRP A 196 -0.50 -13.04 -7.94
C TRP A 196 -0.08 -12.61 -6.53
N GLN A 197 0.93 -11.74 -6.40
CA GLN A 197 1.38 -11.24 -5.10
C GLN A 197 0.25 -10.54 -4.33
N GLU A 198 -0.54 -9.70 -4.98
CA GLU A 198 -1.64 -9.00 -4.33
C GLU A 198 -2.82 -9.95 -4.01
N ILE A 199 -3.15 -10.87 -4.92
CA ILE A 199 -4.20 -11.87 -4.70
C ILE A 199 -3.81 -12.81 -3.56
N ALA A 200 -2.59 -13.36 -3.54
CA ALA A 200 -2.12 -14.26 -2.50
C ALA A 200 -2.18 -13.60 -1.11
N ARG A 201 -1.73 -12.33 -1.01
CA ARG A 201 -1.84 -11.57 0.25
C ARG A 201 -3.29 -11.30 0.64
N GLY A 202 -4.17 -11.06 -0.31
CA GLY A 202 -5.59 -10.86 -0.08
C GLY A 202 -6.31 -12.13 0.40
N LEU A 203 -5.93 -13.28 -0.14
CA LEU A 203 -6.44 -14.60 0.31
C LEU A 203 -6.04 -14.93 1.75
N MET A 204 -4.90 -14.39 2.23
CA MET A 204 -4.43 -14.56 3.60
C MET A 204 -4.92 -13.45 4.55
N ALA A 205 -5.81 -12.58 4.08
CA ALA A 205 -6.36 -11.49 4.89
C ALA A 205 -7.60 -11.93 5.68
N ALA A 206 -8.15 -11.04 6.51
CA ALA A 206 -9.26 -11.36 7.42
C ALA A 206 -10.56 -11.79 6.71
N GLN A 207 -10.85 -11.20 5.54
CA GLN A 207 -12.06 -11.51 4.76
C GLN A 207 -11.78 -11.42 3.25
N PRO A 208 -11.22 -12.49 2.65
CA PRO A 208 -10.83 -12.52 1.24
C PRO A 208 -11.96 -12.21 0.25
N SER A 209 -13.21 -12.57 0.57
CA SER A 209 -14.36 -12.30 -0.29
C SER A 209 -14.52 -10.82 -0.64
N ARG A 210 -14.14 -9.92 0.26
CA ARG A 210 -14.21 -8.47 0.03
C ARG A 210 -13.24 -8.01 -1.07
N MET A 211 -12.08 -8.64 -1.20
CA MET A 211 -11.17 -8.38 -2.33
C MET A 211 -11.85 -8.66 -3.66
N PHE A 212 -12.49 -9.83 -3.76
CA PHE A 212 -13.18 -10.22 -5.00
C PHE A 212 -14.42 -9.36 -5.26
N ALA A 213 -15.14 -8.93 -4.21
CA ALA A 213 -16.25 -8.01 -4.34
C ALA A 213 -15.82 -6.67 -4.96
N VAL A 214 -14.75 -6.05 -4.46
CA VAL A 214 -14.19 -4.80 -5.01
C VAL A 214 -13.71 -4.98 -6.45
N LEU A 215 -12.97 -6.07 -6.74
CA LEU A 215 -12.50 -6.37 -8.10
C LEU A 215 -13.65 -6.59 -9.08
N ARG A 216 -14.74 -7.20 -8.62
CA ARG A 216 -15.93 -7.42 -9.43
C ARG A 216 -16.68 -6.11 -9.68
N GLU A 217 -16.85 -5.29 -8.66
CA GLU A 217 -17.56 -4.01 -8.72
C GLU A 217 -16.91 -3.04 -9.71
N CYS A 218 -15.57 -2.94 -9.73
CA CYS A 218 -14.86 -2.11 -10.72
C CYS A 218 -14.62 -2.81 -12.08
N GLY A 219 -15.06 -4.08 -12.23
CA GLY A 219 -14.92 -4.85 -13.47
C GLY A 219 -13.55 -5.53 -13.67
N ALA A 220 -12.60 -5.36 -12.75
CA ALA A 220 -11.27 -5.95 -12.85
C ALA A 220 -11.30 -7.48 -12.74
N LEU A 221 -12.22 -8.05 -11.94
CA LEU A 221 -12.34 -9.50 -11.79
C LEU A 221 -12.56 -10.20 -13.14
N LYS A 222 -13.47 -9.67 -13.95
CA LYS A 222 -13.77 -10.19 -15.28
C LYS A 222 -12.58 -10.17 -16.24
N ARG A 223 -11.67 -9.21 -16.06
CA ARG A 223 -10.47 -9.07 -16.91
C ARG A 223 -9.34 -9.97 -16.44
N LEU A 224 -9.13 -10.07 -15.12
CA LEU A 224 -7.99 -10.76 -14.52
C LEU A 224 -8.27 -12.25 -14.26
N LEU A 225 -9.50 -12.58 -13.84
CA LEU A 225 -9.92 -13.93 -13.45
C LEU A 225 -11.33 -14.21 -13.99
N PRO A 226 -11.50 -14.29 -15.34
CA PRO A 226 -12.81 -14.45 -15.96
C PRO A 226 -13.51 -15.75 -15.57
N GLU A 227 -12.76 -16.80 -15.27
CA GLU A 227 -13.31 -18.09 -14.81
C GLU A 227 -13.99 -17.94 -13.44
N LEU A 228 -13.41 -17.16 -12.56
CA LEU A 228 -13.98 -16.88 -11.25
C LEU A 228 -15.21 -15.97 -11.37
N ASP A 229 -15.12 -14.91 -12.19
CA ASP A 229 -16.24 -13.96 -12.40
C ASP A 229 -17.50 -14.65 -12.96
N ARG A 230 -17.34 -15.69 -13.77
CA ARG A 230 -18.45 -16.46 -14.36
C ARG A 230 -19.19 -17.35 -13.38
N LEU A 231 -18.73 -17.53 -12.16
CA LEU A 231 -19.41 -18.36 -11.16
C LEU A 231 -20.66 -17.71 -10.60
N TRP A 232 -20.76 -16.38 -10.64
CA TRP A 232 -21.97 -15.68 -10.23
C TRP A 232 -23.10 -15.88 -11.24
N GLY A 233 -24.29 -16.17 -10.73
CA GLY A 233 -25.44 -16.51 -11.54
C GLY A 233 -25.51 -17.98 -11.94
N VAL A 234 -24.54 -18.81 -11.55
CA VAL A 234 -24.58 -20.27 -11.76
C VAL A 234 -25.30 -20.93 -10.60
N PRO A 235 -26.51 -21.52 -10.84
CA PRO A 235 -27.32 -22.07 -9.76
C PRO A 235 -26.78 -23.40 -9.24
N GLN A 236 -26.94 -23.62 -7.94
CA GLN A 236 -26.72 -24.90 -7.26
C GLN A 236 -28.02 -25.43 -6.65
N ARG A 237 -28.04 -26.70 -6.23
CA ARG A 237 -29.19 -27.31 -5.58
C ARG A 237 -29.36 -26.71 -4.18
N ALA A 238 -30.53 -26.08 -3.92
CA ALA A 238 -30.86 -25.45 -2.66
C ALA A 238 -30.82 -26.41 -1.45
N GLU A 239 -31.03 -27.72 -1.68
CA GLU A 239 -30.98 -28.76 -0.64
C GLU A 239 -29.59 -28.88 0.01
N TYR A 240 -28.51 -28.58 -0.76
CA TYR A 240 -27.11 -28.68 -0.32
C TYR A 240 -26.42 -27.32 -0.18
N HIS A 241 -26.93 -26.31 -0.88
CA HIS A 241 -26.36 -24.98 -0.98
C HIS A 241 -27.47 -23.93 -0.85
N PRO A 242 -27.83 -23.54 0.40
CA PRO A 242 -28.93 -22.59 0.66
C PRO A 242 -28.73 -21.23 -0.03
N GLU A 243 -27.47 -20.83 -0.28
CA GLU A 243 -27.07 -19.62 -1.01
C GLU A 243 -27.38 -19.71 -2.51
N ILE A 244 -27.59 -20.91 -3.05
CA ILE A 244 -27.98 -21.25 -4.43
C ILE A 244 -26.94 -20.82 -5.49
N ASP A 245 -26.27 -19.67 -5.33
CA ASP A 245 -25.32 -19.12 -6.30
C ASP A 245 -23.90 -19.64 -6.05
N THR A 246 -23.25 -20.18 -7.09
CA THR A 246 -21.89 -20.76 -7.01
C THR A 246 -20.85 -19.70 -6.64
N GLY A 247 -20.94 -18.47 -7.18
CA GLY A 247 -20.02 -17.41 -6.86
C GLY A 247 -20.10 -17.00 -5.40
N VAL A 248 -21.32 -16.90 -4.87
CA VAL A 248 -21.56 -16.63 -3.44
C VAL A 248 -20.97 -17.76 -2.58
N HIS A 249 -21.24 -19.02 -2.96
CA HIS A 249 -20.71 -20.18 -2.26
C HIS A 249 -19.18 -20.16 -2.16
N VAL A 250 -18.50 -19.93 -3.29
CA VAL A 250 -17.03 -19.86 -3.32
C VAL A 250 -16.50 -18.74 -2.41
N MET A 251 -17.17 -17.59 -2.34
CA MET A 251 -16.79 -16.51 -1.43
C MET A 251 -16.93 -16.92 0.04
N MET A 252 -17.97 -17.66 0.40
CA MET A 252 -18.14 -18.22 1.75
C MET A 252 -17.04 -19.24 2.08
N VAL A 253 -16.66 -20.08 1.11
CA VAL A 253 -15.57 -21.05 1.28
C VAL A 253 -14.22 -20.36 1.53
N VAL A 254 -13.85 -19.35 0.74
CA VAL A 254 -12.57 -18.65 0.94
C VAL A 254 -12.52 -17.89 2.26
N ASP A 255 -13.63 -17.29 2.70
CA ASP A 255 -13.70 -16.63 4.00
C ASP A 255 -13.62 -17.64 5.16
N THR A 256 -14.17 -18.85 4.98
CA THR A 256 -14.06 -19.91 5.97
C THR A 256 -12.64 -20.45 6.06
N ALA A 257 -11.95 -20.58 4.93
CA ALA A 257 -10.57 -21.06 4.88
C ALA A 257 -9.56 -20.06 5.47
N ALA A 258 -9.89 -18.79 5.52
CA ALA A 258 -9.04 -17.73 6.09
C ALA A 258 -9.12 -17.61 7.62
N ARG A 259 -10.04 -18.31 8.28
CA ARG A 259 -10.24 -18.33 9.74
C ARG A 259 -9.40 -19.38 10.41
#